data_c85c0a7d58494140acef4f789c350283
#
_entry.id   c85c0a7d58494140acef4f789c350283
#
_cell.length_a   1.000
_cell.length_b   1.000
_cell.length_c   1.000
_cell.angle_alpha   90.00
_cell.angle_beta   90.00
_cell.angle_gamma   90.00
#
_symmetry.space_group_name_H-M   'P 1'
#
loop_
_entity.id
_entity.type
_entity.pdbx_description
1 polymer ?
#
loop_
_entity_poly.entity_id
_entity_poly.type
_entity_poly.pdbx_seq_one_letter_code
_entity_poly.pdbx_strand_id
1 'polypeptide(L)'
;MTIPLWWQNGVIYQIYPKSFQDTTGSGTGDLRGVTQRLDYLQRLGVDAIWLTPFYISPQVDNGYDVANYTAIDPTYGTLDDFDELVAQAKAHGIRIILDMVFNHTSTQHAWFREALNKESPYRQFYIWRDGTPDVCPNNWQSKFGGSAWRWHSQSEQYYLHLFAPEQADLNWENPAVRAELKKVCEFWADRGVDGLRLDVVNLIAKAQDFPDDPTGDGRRFYTDGPRAHTFLREMNRDVFTPRNLMTVGEMSSTTLENCQQYAALSGDELSMTFNFHHLKVDYPNGEKWTLAKPDYVALKALFRHWQQGMHNVAWNALFWCNHDQPRIVSRFGDEGEYRIPAAKMLAMALHGMQGTPYIYQGEEIGMTNPHFTHITDYRDVESHNMFAALRAAGRDPDELLAILASKSRDNSRTPMQWDNGKNAGFTQGEPWISLCDNYTEVNVEAALRDENSVFYTYQKLIALRKTQPVLIWGDYQDLLPDSPSVWCYRRQWQGQTLLVVANLSDQCQEWHPPHIKGQWQALLHNYGEVASQPAAMTLRPFEAIWWLQR
;
A
#
# COMPACT_ATOMS: atom_id res chain seq x y z
N MET A 1 -22.78 -23.01 -3.70
CA MET A 1 -22.09 -21.76 -3.31
C MET A 1 -20.59 -21.99 -3.52
N THR A 2 -19.93 -21.13 -4.24
CA THR A 2 -18.47 -21.17 -4.38
C THR A 2 -17.87 -20.76 -3.05
N ILE A 3 -17.02 -21.62 -2.46
CA ILE A 3 -16.31 -21.29 -1.23
C ILE A 3 -15.20 -20.28 -1.60
N PRO A 4 -15.16 -19.10 -1.01
CA PRO A 4 -14.12 -18.12 -1.33
C PRO A 4 -12.75 -18.62 -0.82
N LEU A 5 -11.70 -18.28 -1.54
CA LEU A 5 -10.34 -18.41 -1.03
C LEU A 5 -10.17 -17.48 0.18
N TRP A 6 -9.30 -17.83 1.13
CA TRP A 6 -9.17 -17.08 2.39
C TRP A 6 -8.92 -15.59 2.21
N TRP A 7 -8.21 -15.21 1.16
CA TRP A 7 -7.91 -13.81 0.86
C TRP A 7 -9.07 -13.08 0.14
N GLN A 8 -10.01 -13.80 -0.46
CA GLN A 8 -11.17 -13.18 -1.12
C GLN A 8 -12.19 -12.63 -0.12
N ASN A 9 -12.39 -13.33 1.01
CA ASN A 9 -13.26 -12.87 2.10
C ASN A 9 -12.48 -12.33 3.31
N GLY A 10 -11.15 -12.38 3.26
CA GLY A 10 -10.27 -11.87 4.29
C GLY A 10 -10.01 -10.38 4.18
N VAL A 11 -9.39 -9.85 5.23
CA VAL A 11 -8.87 -8.48 5.34
C VAL A 11 -7.43 -8.56 5.82
N ILE A 12 -6.55 -7.79 5.18
CA ILE A 12 -5.11 -7.80 5.45
C ILE A 12 -4.73 -6.49 6.15
N TYR A 13 -3.93 -6.59 7.20
CA TYR A 13 -3.42 -5.44 7.93
C TYR A 13 -1.95 -5.23 7.59
N GLN A 14 -1.60 -4.05 7.10
CA GLN A 14 -0.21 -3.71 6.80
C GLN A 14 0.48 -3.15 8.02
N ILE A 15 1.61 -3.74 8.37
CA ILE A 15 2.53 -3.28 9.42
C ILE A 15 3.78 -2.70 8.79
N TYR A 16 4.15 -1.50 9.21
CA TYR A 16 5.46 -0.89 9.01
C TYR A 16 6.28 -1.14 10.27
N PRO A 17 7.11 -2.23 10.33
CA PRO A 17 7.71 -2.70 11.57
C PRO A 17 8.49 -1.62 12.30
N LYS A 18 9.20 -0.77 11.55
CA LYS A 18 10.01 0.33 12.08
C LYS A 18 9.23 1.28 13.00
N SER A 19 7.91 1.42 12.77
CA SER A 19 7.02 2.33 13.49
C SER A 19 5.85 1.65 14.18
N PHE A 20 5.90 0.33 14.44
CA PHE A 20 4.76 -0.37 15.04
C PHE A 20 4.87 -0.50 16.55
N GLN A 21 5.90 -1.16 17.07
CA GLN A 21 6.18 -1.31 18.50
C GLN A 21 7.65 -1.63 18.72
N ASP A 22 8.32 -0.85 19.54
CA ASP A 22 9.70 -1.07 20.00
C ASP A 22 9.72 -1.77 21.36
N THR A 23 10.42 -2.89 21.46
CA THR A 23 10.58 -3.65 22.71
C THR A 23 11.96 -3.47 23.34
N THR A 24 12.91 -2.84 22.65
CA THR A 24 14.30 -2.71 23.07
C THR A 24 14.66 -1.34 23.61
N GLY A 25 13.81 -0.32 23.38
CA GLY A 25 14.11 1.06 23.70
C GLY A 25 15.05 1.75 22.72
N SER A 26 15.25 1.15 21.54
CA SER A 26 16.10 1.70 20.47
C SER A 26 15.50 2.91 19.76
N GLY A 27 14.19 3.12 19.90
CA GLY A 27 13.43 4.11 19.13
C GLY A 27 12.91 3.59 17.79
N THR A 28 13.24 2.35 17.45
CA THR A 28 12.81 1.66 16.22
C THR A 28 12.01 0.41 16.59
N GLY A 29 10.85 0.23 15.97
CA GLY A 29 10.01 -0.96 16.15
C GLY A 29 10.72 -2.23 15.73
N ASP A 30 10.28 -3.37 16.25
CA ASP A 30 10.90 -4.68 16.05
C ASP A 30 9.87 -5.82 15.93
N LEU A 31 10.35 -7.03 15.54
CA LEU A 31 9.49 -8.19 15.34
C LEU A 31 8.83 -8.68 16.63
N ARG A 32 9.52 -8.59 17.78
CA ARG A 32 8.92 -8.91 19.08
C ARG A 32 7.77 -7.97 19.41
N GLY A 33 7.90 -6.69 19.00
CA GLY A 33 6.82 -5.71 19.13
C GLY A 33 5.59 -6.10 18.33
N VAL A 34 5.76 -6.61 17.12
CA VAL A 34 4.65 -7.16 16.33
C VAL A 34 4.01 -8.35 17.07
N THR A 35 4.81 -9.28 17.58
CA THR A 35 4.33 -10.43 18.35
C THR A 35 3.50 -10.01 19.57
N GLN A 36 3.96 -9.00 20.31
CA GLN A 36 3.23 -8.46 21.48
C GLN A 36 1.86 -7.85 21.15
N ARG A 37 1.63 -7.45 19.90
CA ARG A 37 0.38 -6.81 19.47
C ARG A 37 -0.58 -7.72 18.69
N LEU A 38 -0.30 -9.02 18.62
CA LEU A 38 -1.16 -9.98 17.90
C LEU A 38 -2.56 -10.09 18.51
N ASP A 39 -2.70 -10.00 19.85
CA ASP A 39 -4.02 -9.97 20.51
C ASP A 39 -4.88 -8.78 20.02
N TYR A 40 -4.26 -7.61 19.84
CA TYR A 40 -4.94 -6.43 19.30
C TYR A 40 -5.43 -6.67 17.87
N LEU A 41 -4.57 -7.25 17.02
CA LEU A 41 -4.90 -7.56 15.62
C LEU A 41 -5.98 -8.64 15.52
N GLN A 42 -5.93 -9.66 16.38
CA GLN A 42 -6.98 -10.67 16.49
C GLN A 42 -8.31 -10.05 16.93
N ARG A 43 -8.29 -9.12 17.89
CA ARG A 43 -9.47 -8.38 18.33
C ARG A 43 -10.06 -7.53 17.20
N LEU A 44 -9.24 -6.90 16.38
CA LEU A 44 -9.68 -6.18 15.18
C LEU A 44 -10.35 -7.13 14.17
N GLY A 45 -9.87 -8.37 14.09
CA GLY A 45 -10.46 -9.45 13.29
C GLY A 45 -9.80 -9.67 11.93
N VAL A 46 -8.59 -9.12 11.70
CA VAL A 46 -7.85 -9.29 10.44
C VAL A 46 -7.40 -10.74 10.23
N ASP A 47 -7.27 -11.14 8.98
CA ASP A 47 -6.96 -12.53 8.59
C ASP A 47 -5.47 -12.75 8.30
N ALA A 48 -4.78 -11.67 7.98
CA ALA A 48 -3.35 -11.70 7.70
C ALA A 48 -2.70 -10.35 8.04
N ILE A 49 -1.39 -10.38 8.28
CA ILE A 49 -0.55 -9.19 8.37
C ILE A 49 0.47 -9.20 7.24
N TRP A 50 0.67 -8.04 6.61
CA TRP A 50 1.74 -7.79 5.67
C TRP A 50 2.80 -6.93 6.35
N LEU A 51 4.03 -7.45 6.43
CA LEU A 51 5.19 -6.76 6.97
C LEU A 51 6.00 -6.14 5.84
N THR A 52 6.26 -4.83 5.90
CA THR A 52 7.24 -4.19 5.01
C THR A 52 8.66 -4.70 5.32
N PRO A 53 9.66 -4.47 4.44
CA PRO A 53 10.96 -5.12 4.57
C PRO A 53 11.63 -4.89 5.92
N PHE A 54 12.10 -5.98 6.53
CA PHE A 54 12.90 -6.02 7.76
C PHE A 54 14.23 -6.78 7.57
N TYR A 55 14.59 -7.01 6.32
CA TYR A 55 15.83 -7.65 5.90
C TYR A 55 17.03 -6.74 6.15
N ILE A 56 18.25 -7.29 6.10
CA ILE A 56 19.47 -6.47 6.18
C ILE A 56 19.45 -5.43 5.07
N SER A 57 19.57 -4.17 5.47
CA SER A 57 19.49 -3.02 4.58
C SER A 57 20.31 -1.84 5.12
N PRO A 58 21.02 -1.09 4.26
CA PRO A 58 21.64 0.19 4.63
C PRO A 58 20.64 1.29 4.95
N GLN A 59 19.33 1.07 4.72
CA GLN A 59 18.23 2.00 5.03
C GLN A 59 18.23 3.30 4.20
N VAL A 60 18.79 3.30 3.01
CA VAL A 60 18.74 4.45 2.09
C VAL A 60 17.29 4.75 1.69
N ASP A 61 16.50 3.70 1.46
CA ASP A 61 15.06 3.78 1.19
C ASP A 61 14.25 2.99 2.23
N ASN A 62 14.60 3.17 3.51
CA ASN A 62 13.88 2.60 4.66
C ASN A 62 13.56 1.09 4.53
N GLY A 63 14.54 0.30 4.05
CA GLY A 63 14.44 -1.15 3.94
C GLY A 63 14.17 -1.66 2.53
N TYR A 64 13.74 -0.82 1.60
CA TYR A 64 13.54 -1.19 0.19
C TYR A 64 14.84 -1.26 -0.62
N ASP A 65 15.99 -0.98 0.00
CA ASP A 65 17.34 -1.25 -0.46
C ASP A 65 17.89 -2.49 0.25
N VAL A 66 17.47 -3.69 -0.21
CA VAL A 66 17.78 -4.96 0.44
C VAL A 66 19.20 -5.41 0.14
N ALA A 67 20.00 -5.64 1.20
CA ALA A 67 21.36 -6.16 1.10
C ALA A 67 21.47 -7.68 1.33
N ASN A 68 20.48 -8.30 1.98
CA ASN A 68 20.38 -9.74 2.12
C ASN A 68 18.91 -10.14 2.36
N TYR A 69 18.32 -10.86 1.43
CA TYR A 69 16.91 -11.26 1.47
C TYR A 69 16.56 -12.34 2.51
N THR A 70 17.55 -13.10 2.99
CA THR A 70 17.32 -14.25 3.88
C THR A 70 17.87 -14.05 5.30
N ALA A 71 18.25 -12.81 5.62
CA ALA A 71 18.70 -12.43 6.95
C ALA A 71 17.93 -11.22 7.45
N ILE A 72 17.66 -11.19 8.74
CA ILE A 72 16.94 -10.09 9.40
C ILE A 72 17.95 -9.04 9.84
N ASP A 73 17.65 -7.78 9.59
CA ASP A 73 18.45 -6.68 10.13
C ASP A 73 18.40 -6.71 11.68
N PRO A 74 19.55 -6.66 12.36
CA PRO A 74 19.60 -6.75 13.82
C PRO A 74 18.74 -5.70 14.53
N THR A 75 18.43 -4.60 13.88
CA THR A 75 17.51 -3.57 14.41
C THR A 75 16.11 -4.14 14.64
N TYR A 76 15.66 -5.07 13.81
CA TYR A 76 14.32 -5.68 13.90
C TYR A 76 14.29 -6.99 14.68
N GLY A 77 15.45 -7.60 14.95
CA GLY A 77 15.54 -8.85 15.70
C GLY A 77 16.33 -9.93 14.97
N THR A 78 15.96 -11.19 15.19
CA THR A 78 16.63 -12.39 14.70
C THR A 78 15.65 -13.29 13.93
N LEU A 79 16.19 -14.34 13.28
CA LEU A 79 15.35 -15.38 12.68
C LEU A 79 14.51 -16.12 13.73
N ASP A 80 15.02 -16.30 14.96
CA ASP A 80 14.25 -16.91 16.05
C ASP A 80 13.05 -16.02 16.45
N ASP A 81 13.23 -14.69 16.48
CA ASP A 81 12.14 -13.75 16.72
C ASP A 81 11.08 -13.81 15.61
N PHE A 82 11.50 -14.02 14.38
CA PHE A 82 10.58 -14.22 13.25
C PHE A 82 9.83 -15.55 13.34
N ASP A 83 10.52 -16.64 13.65
CA ASP A 83 9.90 -17.96 13.81
C ASP A 83 8.88 -17.95 14.96
N GLU A 84 9.17 -17.23 16.07
CA GLU A 84 8.22 -17.01 17.17
C GLU A 84 7.01 -16.19 16.68
N LEU A 85 7.22 -15.12 15.91
CA LEU A 85 6.13 -14.34 15.34
C LEU A 85 5.21 -15.21 14.47
N VAL A 86 5.77 -16.05 13.61
CA VAL A 86 4.98 -16.96 12.75
C VAL A 86 4.17 -17.95 13.60
N ALA A 87 4.79 -18.55 14.61
CA ALA A 87 4.12 -19.49 15.50
C ALA A 87 2.96 -18.85 16.27
N GLN A 88 3.19 -17.65 16.83
CA GLN A 88 2.18 -16.89 17.56
C GLN A 88 1.07 -16.36 16.64
N ALA A 89 1.39 -15.85 15.47
CA ALA A 89 0.40 -15.41 14.49
C ALA A 89 -0.53 -16.56 14.08
N LYS A 90 0.04 -17.74 13.83
CA LYS A 90 -0.74 -18.95 13.55
C LYS A 90 -1.67 -19.35 14.70
N ALA A 91 -1.20 -19.24 15.95
CA ALA A 91 -2.02 -19.49 17.13
C ALA A 91 -3.20 -18.51 17.25
N HIS A 92 -3.02 -17.26 16.78
CA HIS A 92 -4.07 -16.24 16.71
C HIS A 92 -4.94 -16.32 15.45
N GLY A 93 -4.71 -17.28 14.57
CA GLY A 93 -5.43 -17.42 13.29
C GLY A 93 -5.04 -16.36 12.25
N ILE A 94 -3.89 -15.72 12.39
CA ILE A 94 -3.39 -14.66 11.52
C ILE A 94 -2.27 -15.22 10.63
N ARG A 95 -2.37 -14.97 9.32
CA ARG A 95 -1.36 -15.35 8.32
C ARG A 95 -0.30 -14.27 8.18
N ILE A 96 0.87 -14.67 7.67
CA ILE A 96 2.01 -13.76 7.43
C ILE A 96 2.23 -13.57 5.94
N ILE A 97 2.31 -12.31 5.52
CA ILE A 97 2.66 -11.89 4.16
C ILE A 97 3.94 -11.07 4.25
N LEU A 98 4.94 -11.42 3.43
CA LEU A 98 6.20 -10.69 3.38
C LEU A 98 6.33 -9.86 2.11
N ASP A 99 7.07 -8.78 2.22
CA ASP A 99 7.40 -7.88 1.12
C ASP A 99 8.64 -8.37 0.37
N MET A 100 8.51 -8.59 -0.93
CA MET A 100 9.58 -9.04 -1.81
C MET A 100 9.97 -7.94 -2.79
N VAL A 101 11.13 -7.35 -2.54
CA VAL A 101 11.69 -6.27 -3.36
C VAL A 101 12.58 -6.89 -4.43
N PHE A 102 11.97 -7.31 -5.54
CA PHE A 102 12.63 -8.10 -6.56
C PHE A 102 12.99 -7.34 -7.84
N ASN A 103 12.59 -6.07 -7.95
CA ASN A 103 13.03 -5.23 -9.06
C ASN A 103 14.53 -4.87 -8.95
N HIS A 104 15.04 -4.70 -7.75
CA HIS A 104 16.40 -4.21 -7.47
C HIS A 104 16.95 -4.77 -6.15
N THR A 105 18.25 -4.62 -5.93
CA THR A 105 18.90 -4.84 -4.64
C THR A 105 19.65 -3.59 -4.20
N SER A 106 20.01 -3.53 -2.92
CA SER A 106 21.05 -2.60 -2.47
C SER A 106 22.36 -2.85 -3.24
N THR A 107 23.12 -1.79 -3.50
CA THR A 107 24.50 -1.91 -3.99
C THR A 107 25.44 -2.53 -2.95
N GLN A 108 24.98 -2.71 -1.71
CA GLN A 108 25.69 -3.47 -0.68
C GLN A 108 25.32 -4.96 -0.67
N HIS A 109 24.40 -5.41 -1.49
CA HIS A 109 24.09 -6.83 -1.65
C HIS A 109 25.32 -7.58 -2.18
N ALA A 110 25.54 -8.81 -1.69
CA ALA A 110 26.69 -9.63 -2.10
C ALA A 110 26.75 -9.81 -3.63
N TRP A 111 25.60 -10.01 -4.29
CA TRP A 111 25.53 -10.13 -5.75
C TRP A 111 26.06 -8.88 -6.47
N PHE A 112 25.74 -7.68 -5.97
CA PHE A 112 26.20 -6.45 -6.61
C PHE A 112 27.70 -6.24 -6.36
N ARG A 113 28.19 -6.51 -5.17
CA ARG A 113 29.63 -6.41 -4.86
C ARG A 113 30.46 -7.34 -5.75
N GLU A 114 30.00 -8.57 -5.94
CA GLU A 114 30.62 -9.51 -6.86
C GLU A 114 30.51 -9.04 -8.33
N ALA A 115 29.38 -8.42 -8.70
CA ALA A 115 29.14 -7.89 -10.04
C ALA A 115 30.06 -6.71 -10.41
N LEU A 116 30.74 -6.10 -9.47
CA LEU A 116 31.76 -5.07 -9.77
C LEU A 116 32.95 -5.65 -10.53
N ASN A 117 33.27 -6.93 -10.34
CA ASN A 117 34.21 -7.66 -11.17
C ASN A 117 33.52 -8.10 -12.49
N LYS A 118 34.03 -7.63 -13.64
CA LYS A 118 33.48 -7.95 -14.96
C LYS A 118 33.47 -9.45 -15.28
N GLU A 119 34.41 -10.23 -14.72
CA GLU A 119 34.53 -11.67 -14.93
C GLU A 119 33.66 -12.51 -13.96
N SER A 120 33.00 -11.84 -13.00
CA SER A 120 32.12 -12.54 -12.04
C SER A 120 30.86 -13.08 -12.74
N PRO A 121 30.38 -14.29 -12.36
CA PRO A 121 29.09 -14.80 -12.82
C PRO A 121 27.92 -13.91 -12.41
N TYR A 122 28.09 -13.08 -11.38
CA TYR A 122 27.09 -12.11 -10.93
C TYR A 122 27.04 -10.84 -11.78
N ARG A 123 28.03 -10.62 -12.71
CA ARG A 123 28.02 -9.42 -13.55
C ARG A 123 26.68 -9.24 -14.26
N GLN A 124 26.13 -10.31 -14.82
CA GLN A 124 24.89 -10.31 -15.57
C GLN A 124 23.62 -10.34 -14.70
N PHE A 125 23.77 -10.27 -13.37
CA PHE A 125 22.63 -10.11 -12.46
C PHE A 125 22.05 -8.70 -12.52
N TYR A 126 22.84 -7.73 -12.97
CA TYR A 126 22.47 -6.33 -13.08
C TYR A 126 22.58 -5.86 -14.53
N ILE A 127 22.05 -4.69 -14.79
CA ILE A 127 21.99 -4.11 -16.14
C ILE A 127 23.12 -3.09 -16.29
N TRP A 128 24.13 -3.45 -17.06
CA TRP A 128 25.29 -2.63 -17.33
C TRP A 128 25.32 -2.15 -18.77
N ARG A 129 25.79 -0.91 -19.02
CA ARG A 129 25.98 -0.34 -20.35
C ARG A 129 27.30 0.41 -20.43
N ASP A 130 27.98 0.27 -21.56
CA ASP A 130 29.17 1.04 -21.87
C ASP A 130 28.80 2.52 -21.99
N GLY A 131 29.79 3.38 -21.71
CA GLY A 131 29.61 4.81 -21.82
C GLY A 131 30.90 5.56 -21.53
N THR A 132 30.77 6.85 -21.40
CA THR A 132 31.85 7.73 -20.93
C THR A 132 31.30 8.55 -19.75
N PRO A 133 32.17 9.01 -18.84
CA PRO A 133 31.70 9.88 -17.75
C PRO A 133 30.85 11.03 -18.30
N ASP A 134 29.77 11.34 -17.59
CA ASP A 134 28.82 12.41 -17.87
C ASP A 134 27.95 12.22 -19.14
N VAL A 135 28.04 11.08 -19.83
CA VAL A 135 27.20 10.71 -20.97
C VAL A 135 26.43 9.43 -20.66
N CYS A 136 25.20 9.58 -20.19
CA CYS A 136 24.34 8.45 -19.84
C CYS A 136 23.94 7.65 -21.09
N PRO A 137 23.69 6.33 -20.95
CA PRO A 137 23.27 5.44 -22.05
C PRO A 137 21.97 5.87 -22.75
N ASN A 138 21.07 6.50 -22.04
CA ASN A 138 19.82 7.08 -22.53
C ASN A 138 19.31 8.15 -21.56
N ASN A 139 18.15 8.74 -21.87
CA ASN A 139 17.57 9.83 -21.08
C ASN A 139 16.58 9.36 -19.99
N TRP A 140 16.58 8.07 -19.63
CA TRP A 140 15.68 7.57 -18.58
C TRP A 140 15.97 8.22 -17.22
N GLN A 141 14.90 8.52 -16.50
CA GLN A 141 14.99 9.18 -15.20
C GLN A 141 14.61 8.23 -14.07
N SER A 142 15.30 8.40 -12.94
CA SER A 142 14.95 7.75 -11.69
C SER A 142 13.62 8.28 -11.15
N LYS A 143 12.85 7.43 -10.50
CA LYS A 143 11.61 7.81 -9.80
C LYS A 143 11.85 8.75 -8.62
N PHE A 144 13.08 8.81 -8.12
CA PHE A 144 13.51 9.73 -7.06
C PHE A 144 14.24 10.97 -7.59
N GLY A 145 14.21 11.17 -8.91
CA GLY A 145 14.82 12.30 -9.59
C GLY A 145 16.23 12.04 -10.13
N GLY A 146 16.60 12.76 -11.16
CA GLY A 146 17.87 12.61 -11.86
C GLY A 146 17.90 11.43 -12.82
N SER A 147 19.11 11.14 -13.37
CA SER A 147 19.30 10.02 -14.30
C SER A 147 19.03 8.66 -13.64
N ALA A 148 18.48 7.73 -14.41
CA ALA A 148 18.35 6.32 -14.01
C ALA A 148 19.66 5.53 -14.16
N TRP A 149 20.76 6.18 -14.52
CA TRP A 149 22.05 5.56 -14.77
C TRP A 149 23.13 6.14 -13.86
N ARG A 150 23.90 5.25 -13.22
CA ARG A 150 25.04 5.63 -12.38
C ARG A 150 26.34 5.13 -12.98
N TRP A 151 27.30 6.06 -13.19
CA TRP A 151 28.65 5.71 -13.65
C TRP A 151 29.44 4.99 -12.58
N HIS A 152 30.05 3.87 -12.95
CA HIS A 152 30.99 3.13 -12.12
C HIS A 152 32.39 3.19 -12.74
N SER A 153 33.26 4.02 -12.18
CA SER A 153 34.56 4.38 -12.77
C SER A 153 35.52 3.19 -12.96
N GLN A 154 35.54 2.22 -12.02
CA GLN A 154 36.42 1.07 -12.10
C GLN A 154 36.03 0.09 -13.23
N SER A 155 34.76 -0.02 -13.55
CA SER A 155 34.30 -0.88 -14.65
C SER A 155 34.09 -0.10 -15.95
N GLU A 156 34.21 1.24 -15.92
CA GLU A 156 33.96 2.12 -17.06
C GLU A 156 32.61 1.85 -17.74
N GLN A 157 31.59 1.61 -16.91
CA GLN A 157 30.23 1.32 -17.34
C GLN A 157 29.22 2.01 -16.42
N TYR A 158 28.01 2.21 -16.93
CA TYR A 158 26.84 2.59 -16.17
C TYR A 158 26.05 1.36 -15.71
N TYR A 159 25.47 1.42 -14.52
CA TYR A 159 24.41 0.50 -14.12
C TYR A 159 23.07 1.23 -14.00
N LEU A 160 21.98 0.49 -14.26
CA LEU A 160 20.61 1.00 -14.19
C LEU A 160 20.12 1.00 -12.73
N HIS A 161 19.45 2.09 -12.33
CA HIS A 161 18.70 2.21 -11.09
C HIS A 161 17.44 3.03 -11.31
N LEU A 162 16.27 2.43 -11.21
CA LEU A 162 15.00 3.15 -11.37
C LEU A 162 14.60 3.93 -10.12
N PHE A 163 15.25 3.68 -8.98
CA PHE A 163 15.07 4.37 -7.71
C PHE A 163 16.37 5.07 -7.29
N ALA A 164 16.79 5.00 -6.03
CA ALA A 164 18.05 5.60 -5.62
C ALA A 164 19.26 4.93 -6.32
N PRO A 165 20.38 5.65 -6.51
CA PRO A 165 21.61 5.06 -7.06
C PRO A 165 22.11 3.83 -6.28
N GLU A 166 21.77 3.73 -5.01
CA GLU A 166 22.09 2.60 -4.14
C GLU A 166 21.14 1.40 -4.31
N GLN A 167 20.15 1.50 -5.22
CA GLN A 167 19.16 0.45 -5.54
C GLN A 167 19.34 -0.01 -6.99
N ALA A 168 20.31 -0.91 -7.22
CA ALA A 168 20.65 -1.38 -8.58
C ALA A 168 19.59 -2.35 -9.13
N ASP A 169 19.08 -2.11 -10.33
CA ASP A 169 18.06 -2.93 -10.97
C ASP A 169 18.60 -4.32 -11.36
N LEU A 170 17.83 -5.36 -11.01
CA LEU A 170 18.12 -6.74 -11.38
C LEU A 170 17.77 -7.01 -12.85
N ASN A 171 18.58 -7.83 -13.49
CA ASN A 171 18.37 -8.29 -14.86
C ASN A 171 17.52 -9.57 -14.88
N TRP A 172 16.20 -9.42 -14.93
CA TRP A 172 15.26 -10.53 -14.96
C TRP A 172 15.33 -11.39 -16.24
N GLU A 173 15.96 -10.89 -17.31
CA GLU A 173 16.24 -11.72 -18.49
C GLU A 173 17.20 -12.86 -18.17
N ASN A 174 18.07 -12.68 -17.19
CA ASN A 174 18.99 -13.71 -16.74
C ASN A 174 18.25 -14.79 -15.90
N PRO A 175 18.21 -16.06 -16.35
CA PRO A 175 17.55 -17.13 -15.62
C PRO A 175 18.18 -17.42 -14.26
N ALA A 176 19.48 -17.11 -14.07
CA ALA A 176 20.14 -17.29 -12.79
C ALA A 176 19.59 -16.32 -11.73
N VAL A 177 19.23 -15.09 -12.11
CA VAL A 177 18.54 -14.12 -11.23
C VAL A 177 17.23 -14.73 -10.76
N ARG A 178 16.38 -15.20 -11.68
CA ARG A 178 15.08 -15.80 -11.35
C ARG A 178 15.24 -17.04 -10.46
N ALA A 179 16.27 -17.85 -10.70
CA ALA A 179 16.55 -19.02 -9.86
C ALA A 179 16.90 -18.63 -8.40
N GLU A 180 17.71 -17.58 -8.21
CA GLU A 180 18.02 -17.08 -6.86
C GLU A 180 16.81 -16.48 -6.17
N LEU A 181 15.97 -15.73 -6.90
CA LEU A 181 14.73 -15.16 -6.34
C LEU A 181 13.71 -16.24 -5.94
N LYS A 182 13.64 -17.35 -6.69
CA LYS A 182 12.83 -18.52 -6.30
C LYS A 182 13.30 -19.10 -4.96
N LYS A 183 14.63 -19.26 -4.76
CA LYS A 183 15.18 -19.74 -3.49
C LYS A 183 14.83 -18.81 -2.32
N VAL A 184 14.81 -17.50 -2.54
CA VAL A 184 14.37 -16.53 -1.51
C VAL A 184 12.90 -16.79 -1.13
N CYS A 185 12.01 -16.97 -2.10
CA CYS A 185 10.61 -17.29 -1.83
C CYS A 185 10.46 -18.62 -1.08
N GLU A 186 11.20 -19.66 -1.48
CA GLU A 186 11.20 -20.97 -0.82
C GLU A 186 11.69 -20.89 0.62
N PHE A 187 12.77 -20.12 0.87
CA PHE A 187 13.30 -19.92 2.21
C PHE A 187 12.25 -19.40 3.20
N TRP A 188 11.46 -18.39 2.79
CA TRP A 188 10.43 -17.81 3.64
C TRP A 188 9.17 -18.68 3.69
N ALA A 189 8.79 -19.33 2.60
CA ALA A 189 7.68 -20.30 2.60
C ALA A 189 7.94 -21.48 3.55
N ASP A 190 9.18 -22.01 3.57
CA ASP A 190 9.58 -23.08 4.49
C ASP A 190 9.54 -22.66 5.96
N ARG A 191 9.61 -21.36 6.25
CA ARG A 191 9.43 -20.78 7.59
C ARG A 191 7.98 -20.45 7.93
N GLY A 192 7.01 -20.81 7.09
CA GLY A 192 5.59 -20.68 7.37
C GLY A 192 4.95 -19.37 6.91
N VAL A 193 5.56 -18.67 5.97
CA VAL A 193 4.95 -17.50 5.30
C VAL A 193 3.83 -17.96 4.39
N ASP A 194 2.69 -17.27 4.44
CA ASP A 194 1.46 -17.62 3.72
C ASP A 194 1.26 -16.83 2.43
N GLY A 195 1.99 -15.74 2.24
CA GLY A 195 1.87 -14.90 1.05
C GLY A 195 3.02 -13.93 0.86
N LEU A 196 3.06 -13.35 -0.34
CA LEU A 196 4.08 -12.41 -0.77
C LEU A 196 3.44 -11.17 -1.38
N ARG A 197 3.93 -10.00 -0.98
CA ARG A 197 3.67 -8.74 -1.69
C ARG A 197 4.90 -8.45 -2.53
N LEU A 198 4.71 -8.30 -3.83
CA LEU A 198 5.79 -8.06 -4.78
C LEU A 198 5.88 -6.57 -5.11
N ASP A 199 6.95 -5.95 -4.65
CA ASP A 199 7.23 -4.53 -4.80
C ASP A 199 7.46 -4.16 -6.26
N VAL A 200 6.78 -3.11 -6.75
CA VAL A 200 6.86 -2.58 -8.13
C VAL A 200 7.06 -3.65 -9.21
N VAL A 201 6.40 -4.76 -9.08
CA VAL A 201 6.65 -5.98 -9.86
C VAL A 201 6.38 -5.82 -11.37
N ASN A 202 5.62 -4.83 -11.77
CA ASN A 202 5.41 -4.52 -13.18
C ASN A 202 6.58 -3.76 -13.85
N LEU A 203 7.66 -3.48 -13.11
CA LEU A 203 8.87 -2.84 -13.64
C LEU A 203 10.01 -3.83 -13.95
N ILE A 204 9.83 -5.12 -13.69
CA ILE A 204 10.91 -6.12 -13.81
C ILE A 204 11.38 -6.40 -15.23
N ALA A 205 10.53 -6.15 -16.24
CA ALA A 205 10.85 -6.36 -17.64
C ALA A 205 11.10 -5.02 -18.36
N LYS A 206 12.34 -4.81 -18.80
CA LYS A 206 12.78 -3.61 -19.50
C LYS A 206 12.94 -3.89 -21.00
N ALA A 207 12.73 -2.87 -21.84
CA ALA A 207 13.13 -2.94 -23.27
C ALA A 207 14.64 -3.15 -23.38
N GLN A 208 15.07 -4.20 -24.07
CA GLN A 208 16.46 -4.65 -24.08
C GLN A 208 17.41 -3.81 -24.95
N ASP A 209 16.86 -3.02 -25.85
CA ASP A 209 17.58 -2.02 -26.66
C ASP A 209 17.81 -0.70 -25.94
N PHE A 210 17.14 -0.48 -24.79
CA PHE A 210 17.26 0.71 -23.93
C PHE A 210 17.23 2.03 -24.70
N PRO A 211 16.17 2.28 -25.50
CA PRO A 211 16.13 3.47 -26.36
C PRO A 211 15.94 4.76 -25.55
N ASP A 212 16.31 5.88 -26.14
CA ASP A 212 15.88 7.19 -25.64
C ASP A 212 14.36 7.32 -25.68
N ASP A 213 13.81 8.03 -24.72
CA ASP A 213 12.40 8.43 -24.71
C ASP A 213 12.27 9.90 -25.15
N PRO A 214 11.92 10.17 -26.42
CA PRO A 214 11.87 11.55 -26.91
C PRO A 214 10.72 12.37 -26.32
N THR A 215 9.76 11.74 -25.62
CA THR A 215 8.54 12.38 -25.13
C THR A 215 8.34 12.25 -23.63
N GLY A 216 9.23 11.54 -22.93
CA GLY A 216 9.05 11.22 -21.53
C GLY A 216 10.34 10.91 -20.79
N ASP A 217 10.19 10.19 -19.69
CA ASP A 217 11.23 9.84 -18.74
C ASP A 217 11.70 8.38 -18.84
N GLY A 218 11.32 7.68 -19.90
CA GLY A 218 11.67 6.28 -20.13
C GLY A 218 10.65 5.26 -19.60
N ARG A 219 9.69 5.69 -18.75
CA ARG A 219 8.80 4.73 -18.05
C ARG A 219 8.03 3.79 -18.96
N ARG A 220 7.67 4.20 -20.18
CA ARG A 220 6.98 3.34 -21.14
C ARG A 220 7.82 2.14 -21.63
N PHE A 221 9.14 2.17 -21.44
CA PHE A 221 10.06 1.11 -21.83
C PHE A 221 10.39 0.11 -20.72
N TYR A 222 9.98 0.41 -19.48
CA TYR A 222 10.21 -0.47 -18.35
C TYR A 222 8.94 -0.77 -17.53
N THR A 223 7.78 -0.24 -17.92
CA THR A 223 6.50 -0.48 -17.22
C THR A 223 5.65 -1.44 -18.03
N ASP A 224 5.09 -2.47 -17.36
CA ASP A 224 4.23 -3.49 -17.96
C ASP A 224 4.82 -4.13 -19.22
N GLY A 225 6.14 -4.33 -19.27
CA GLY A 225 6.78 -5.02 -20.37
C GLY A 225 6.23 -6.43 -20.54
N PRO A 226 6.02 -6.91 -21.78
CA PRO A 226 5.34 -8.21 -22.04
C PRO A 226 6.07 -9.42 -21.42
N ARG A 227 7.37 -9.31 -21.21
CA ARG A 227 8.16 -10.33 -20.53
C ARG A 227 7.85 -10.45 -19.04
N ALA A 228 7.30 -9.41 -18.40
CA ALA A 228 6.90 -9.47 -16.98
C ALA A 228 5.87 -10.60 -16.76
N HIS A 229 4.87 -10.72 -17.62
CA HIS A 229 3.90 -11.81 -17.56
C HIS A 229 4.55 -13.20 -17.70
N THR A 230 5.54 -13.34 -18.59
CA THR A 230 6.29 -14.60 -18.74
C THR A 230 7.04 -14.96 -17.47
N PHE A 231 7.71 -13.99 -16.86
CA PHE A 231 8.47 -14.20 -15.62
C PHE A 231 7.56 -14.52 -14.45
N LEU A 232 6.43 -13.85 -14.33
CA LEU A 232 5.48 -14.10 -13.24
C LEU A 232 4.80 -15.47 -13.36
N ARG A 233 4.47 -15.93 -14.58
CA ARG A 233 4.00 -17.31 -14.80
C ARG A 233 5.05 -18.33 -14.42
N GLU A 234 6.32 -18.07 -14.73
CA GLU A 234 7.42 -18.94 -14.29
C GLU A 234 7.51 -19.02 -12.77
N MET A 235 7.49 -17.87 -12.07
CA MET A 235 7.49 -17.81 -10.62
C MET A 235 6.28 -18.50 -9.99
N ASN A 236 5.09 -18.28 -10.57
CA ASN A 236 3.85 -18.90 -10.10
C ASN A 236 3.90 -20.43 -10.22
N ARG A 237 4.24 -20.95 -11.41
CA ARG A 237 4.35 -22.38 -11.67
C ARG A 237 5.37 -23.07 -10.77
N ASP A 238 6.53 -22.44 -10.57
CA ASP A 238 7.67 -23.07 -9.92
C ASP A 238 7.65 -22.89 -8.39
N VAL A 239 7.03 -21.83 -7.87
CA VAL A 239 7.08 -21.50 -6.43
C VAL A 239 5.73 -21.16 -5.83
N PHE A 240 4.99 -20.16 -6.38
CA PHE A 240 3.83 -19.64 -5.68
C PHE A 240 2.72 -20.69 -5.54
N THR A 241 2.34 -21.33 -6.63
CA THR A 241 1.32 -22.40 -6.62
C THR A 241 1.78 -23.63 -5.82
N PRO A 242 2.99 -24.21 -6.03
CA PRO A 242 3.44 -25.36 -5.26
C PRO A 242 3.53 -25.13 -3.75
N ARG A 243 3.79 -23.89 -3.33
CA ARG A 243 3.88 -23.49 -1.90
C ARG A 243 2.56 -22.92 -1.37
N ASN A 244 1.50 -22.89 -2.17
CA ASN A 244 0.19 -22.31 -1.82
C ASN A 244 0.31 -20.87 -1.27
N LEU A 245 1.17 -20.06 -1.88
CA LEU A 245 1.40 -18.67 -1.51
C LEU A 245 0.35 -17.77 -2.15
N MET A 246 -0.34 -16.96 -1.36
CA MET A 246 -1.10 -15.81 -1.89
C MET A 246 -0.11 -14.76 -2.37
N THR A 247 -0.38 -14.12 -3.49
CA THR A 247 0.49 -13.07 -4.03
C THR A 247 -0.28 -11.80 -4.36
N VAL A 248 0.28 -10.66 -4.00
CA VAL A 248 -0.22 -9.35 -4.41
C VAL A 248 0.90 -8.55 -5.06
N GLY A 249 0.64 -8.05 -6.26
CA GLY A 249 1.59 -7.21 -7.01
C GLY A 249 1.30 -5.74 -6.85
N GLU A 250 2.33 -4.96 -6.52
CA GLU A 250 2.27 -3.51 -6.60
C GLU A 250 2.54 -3.06 -8.04
N MET A 251 1.59 -2.31 -8.61
CA MET A 251 1.68 -1.77 -9.97
C MET A 251 1.98 -0.28 -9.92
N SER A 252 3.19 0.11 -10.25
CA SER A 252 3.67 1.50 -10.19
C SER A 252 2.87 2.45 -11.09
N SER A 253 2.66 2.06 -12.33
CA SER A 253 1.74 2.66 -13.31
C SER A 253 1.24 1.53 -14.18
N THR A 254 -0.05 1.45 -14.46
CA THR A 254 -0.61 0.30 -15.16
C THR A 254 -1.93 0.63 -15.81
N THR A 255 -2.46 -0.29 -16.57
CA THR A 255 -3.81 -0.23 -17.13
C THR A 255 -4.70 -1.32 -16.55
N LEU A 256 -6.01 -1.17 -16.72
CA LEU A 256 -6.98 -2.18 -16.32
C LEU A 256 -6.68 -3.52 -17.02
N GLU A 257 -6.38 -3.48 -18.31
CA GLU A 257 -6.11 -4.66 -19.15
C GLU A 257 -4.89 -5.43 -18.66
N ASN A 258 -3.82 -4.72 -18.27
CA ASN A 258 -2.65 -5.35 -17.66
C ASN A 258 -3.00 -5.99 -16.31
N CYS A 259 -3.75 -5.32 -15.44
CA CYS A 259 -4.16 -5.89 -14.17
C CYS A 259 -5.13 -7.06 -14.31
N GLN A 260 -6.00 -7.07 -15.31
CA GLN A 260 -6.83 -8.23 -15.66
C GLN A 260 -5.97 -9.44 -15.99
N GLN A 261 -4.82 -9.25 -16.63
CA GLN A 261 -3.88 -10.32 -16.94
C GLN A 261 -3.06 -10.74 -15.73
N TYR A 262 -2.46 -9.79 -14.99
CA TYR A 262 -1.66 -10.07 -13.79
C TYR A 262 -2.43 -10.81 -12.69
N ALA A 263 -3.67 -10.43 -12.47
CA ALA A 263 -4.51 -10.95 -11.38
C ALA A 263 -5.73 -11.74 -11.89
N ALA A 264 -5.61 -12.39 -13.04
CA ALA A 264 -6.66 -13.20 -13.60
C ALA A 264 -7.16 -14.28 -12.63
N LEU A 265 -8.46 -14.54 -12.60
CA LEU A 265 -9.06 -15.56 -11.73
C LEU A 265 -8.58 -16.99 -12.07
N SER A 266 -7.94 -17.19 -13.24
CA SER A 266 -7.20 -18.42 -13.55
C SER A 266 -6.03 -18.69 -12.61
N GLY A 267 -5.46 -17.64 -11.98
CA GLY A 267 -4.39 -17.77 -11.00
C GLY A 267 -3.02 -18.08 -11.59
N ASP A 268 -2.76 -17.72 -12.84
CA ASP A 268 -1.52 -18.09 -13.54
C ASP A 268 -0.32 -17.22 -13.18
N GLU A 269 -0.55 -16.02 -12.63
CA GLU A 269 0.49 -15.06 -12.27
C GLU A 269 0.37 -14.65 -10.80
N LEU A 270 -0.48 -13.71 -10.47
CA LEU A 270 -0.68 -13.18 -9.13
C LEU A 270 -2.12 -13.42 -8.66
N SER A 271 -2.33 -13.41 -7.34
CA SER A 271 -3.67 -13.53 -6.77
C SER A 271 -4.46 -12.23 -6.89
N MET A 272 -3.79 -11.08 -6.80
CA MET A 272 -4.39 -9.75 -6.88
C MET A 272 -3.35 -8.67 -7.18
N THR A 273 -3.81 -7.45 -7.49
CA THR A 273 -2.94 -6.31 -7.74
C THR A 273 -3.41 -5.06 -7.00
N PHE A 274 -2.44 -4.26 -6.54
CA PHE A 274 -2.64 -2.86 -6.18
C PHE A 274 -2.48 -1.96 -7.40
N ASN A 275 -3.30 -0.92 -7.51
CA ASN A 275 -3.04 0.23 -8.36
C ASN A 275 -3.21 1.52 -7.55
N PHE A 276 -2.64 2.63 -8.03
CA PHE A 276 -2.61 3.91 -7.31
C PHE A 276 -3.44 5.01 -7.98
N HIS A 277 -4.21 4.69 -9.02
CA HIS A 277 -4.93 5.71 -9.80
C HIS A 277 -5.90 6.52 -8.94
N HIS A 278 -6.64 5.87 -8.04
CA HIS A 278 -7.58 6.51 -7.14
C HIS A 278 -6.92 7.49 -6.14
N LEU A 279 -5.62 7.34 -5.88
CA LEU A 279 -4.87 8.24 -5.00
C LEU A 279 -4.22 9.42 -5.75
N LYS A 280 -4.41 9.53 -7.07
CA LYS A 280 -3.85 10.61 -7.89
C LYS A 280 -4.88 11.66 -8.30
N VAL A 281 -6.08 11.60 -7.74
CA VAL A 281 -7.17 12.55 -8.05
C VAL A 281 -6.95 13.94 -7.45
N ASP A 282 -5.92 14.11 -6.65
CA ASP A 282 -5.41 15.39 -6.14
C ASP A 282 -4.06 15.78 -6.77
N TYR A 283 -3.72 15.21 -7.94
CA TYR A 283 -2.53 15.52 -8.72
C TYR A 283 -2.93 16.26 -10.00
N PRO A 284 -3.10 17.60 -9.99
CA PRO A 284 -3.46 18.36 -11.18
C PRO A 284 -2.38 18.16 -12.26
N ASN A 285 -2.79 17.80 -13.46
CA ASN A 285 -1.88 17.49 -14.58
C ASN A 285 -0.82 16.40 -14.28
N GLY A 286 -1.10 15.53 -13.31
CA GLY A 286 -0.16 14.50 -12.87
C GLY A 286 0.92 14.97 -11.88
N GLU A 287 0.85 16.22 -11.43
CA GLU A 287 1.81 16.82 -10.51
C GLU A 287 1.54 16.43 -9.05
N LYS A 288 2.39 15.58 -8.46
CA LYS A 288 2.28 15.15 -7.06
C LYS A 288 2.50 16.30 -6.07
N TRP A 289 3.47 17.15 -6.33
CA TRP A 289 3.98 18.13 -5.37
C TRP A 289 3.22 19.47 -5.42
N THR A 290 1.92 19.38 -5.12
CA THR A 290 0.96 20.50 -5.14
C THR A 290 -0.03 20.39 -3.97
N LEU A 291 -0.69 21.50 -3.65
CA LEU A 291 -1.77 21.59 -2.66
C LEU A 291 -3.15 21.61 -3.33
N ALA A 292 -3.44 20.63 -4.17
CA ALA A 292 -4.74 20.52 -4.82
C ALA A 292 -5.74 19.71 -3.97
N LYS A 293 -7.02 20.08 -4.06
CA LYS A 293 -8.10 19.28 -3.48
C LYS A 293 -8.40 18.07 -4.36
N PRO A 294 -8.87 16.95 -3.77
CA PRO A 294 -9.25 15.77 -4.53
C PRO A 294 -10.45 16.01 -5.43
N ASP A 295 -10.43 15.46 -6.64
CA ASP A 295 -11.56 15.38 -7.55
C ASP A 295 -12.36 14.11 -7.26
N TYR A 296 -13.46 14.24 -6.52
CA TYR A 296 -14.30 13.10 -6.15
C TYR A 296 -15.13 12.54 -7.30
N VAL A 297 -15.40 13.30 -8.35
CA VAL A 297 -16.04 12.77 -9.57
C VAL A 297 -15.07 11.85 -10.29
N ALA A 298 -13.81 12.27 -10.44
CA ALA A 298 -12.73 11.44 -11.00
C ALA A 298 -12.47 10.21 -10.13
N LEU A 299 -12.46 10.35 -8.80
CA LEU A 299 -12.29 9.23 -7.86
C LEU A 299 -13.34 8.14 -8.09
N LYS A 300 -14.62 8.52 -8.13
CA LYS A 300 -15.74 7.58 -8.36
C LYS A 300 -15.66 6.94 -9.74
N ALA A 301 -15.30 7.71 -10.76
CA ALA A 301 -15.13 7.20 -12.13
C ALA A 301 -14.02 6.13 -12.19
N LEU A 302 -12.90 6.35 -11.49
CA LEU A 302 -11.82 5.37 -11.39
C LEU A 302 -12.27 4.10 -10.68
N PHE A 303 -12.90 4.20 -9.50
CA PHE A 303 -13.42 3.01 -8.82
C PHE A 303 -14.45 2.26 -9.67
N ARG A 304 -15.38 2.96 -10.31
CA ARG A 304 -16.33 2.33 -11.25
C ARG A 304 -15.61 1.56 -12.35
N HIS A 305 -14.62 2.18 -12.99
CA HIS A 305 -13.84 1.56 -14.07
C HIS A 305 -13.16 0.27 -13.61
N TRP A 306 -12.47 0.30 -12.47
CA TRP A 306 -11.77 -0.86 -11.93
C TRP A 306 -12.72 -1.92 -11.38
N GLN A 307 -13.77 -1.52 -10.66
CA GLN A 307 -14.75 -2.48 -10.12
C GLN A 307 -15.49 -3.24 -11.22
N GLN A 308 -15.93 -2.55 -12.27
CA GLN A 308 -16.61 -3.19 -13.38
C GLN A 308 -15.66 -4.00 -14.25
N GLY A 309 -14.48 -3.49 -14.55
CA GLY A 309 -13.52 -4.16 -15.41
C GLY A 309 -12.90 -5.43 -14.79
N MET A 310 -12.68 -5.44 -13.49
CA MET A 310 -12.11 -6.60 -12.78
C MET A 310 -13.18 -7.66 -12.44
N HIS A 311 -14.46 -7.28 -12.37
CA HIS A 311 -15.53 -8.19 -11.96
C HIS A 311 -15.60 -9.44 -12.82
N ASN A 312 -15.55 -10.62 -12.21
CA ASN A 312 -15.54 -11.95 -12.84
C ASN A 312 -14.35 -12.23 -13.77
N VAL A 313 -13.35 -11.34 -13.83
CA VAL A 313 -12.15 -11.49 -14.69
C VAL A 313 -10.90 -11.64 -13.84
N ALA A 314 -10.72 -10.74 -12.86
CA ALA A 314 -9.53 -10.66 -12.04
C ALA A 314 -9.87 -10.15 -10.64
N TRP A 315 -8.87 -10.01 -9.75
CA TRP A 315 -9.10 -9.63 -8.37
C TRP A 315 -8.30 -8.40 -7.95
N ASN A 316 -9.00 -7.42 -7.33
CA ASN A 316 -8.40 -6.21 -6.81
C ASN A 316 -7.91 -6.38 -5.36
N ALA A 317 -6.80 -5.73 -5.03
CA ALA A 317 -6.47 -5.31 -3.68
C ALA A 317 -6.99 -3.88 -3.47
N LEU A 318 -7.73 -3.66 -2.39
CA LEU A 318 -8.36 -2.38 -2.06
C LEU A 318 -7.63 -1.71 -0.91
N PHE A 319 -7.30 -0.42 -1.03
CA PHE A 319 -6.64 0.31 0.05
C PHE A 319 -6.84 1.83 -0.08
N TRP A 320 -6.78 2.52 1.04
CA TRP A 320 -6.72 3.97 1.10
C TRP A 320 -5.32 4.51 1.38
N CYS A 321 -4.58 3.83 2.25
CA CYS A 321 -3.29 4.26 2.73
C CYS A 321 -2.29 3.09 2.75
N ASN A 322 -1.01 3.42 2.67
CA ASN A 322 0.11 2.54 2.93
C ASN A 322 1.30 3.37 3.44
N HIS A 323 2.46 2.75 3.60
CA HIS A 323 3.68 3.41 4.06
C HIS A 323 4.27 4.43 3.05
N ASP A 324 3.71 4.53 1.84
CA ASP A 324 4.12 5.47 0.77
C ASP A 324 3.08 6.54 0.45
N GLN A 325 1.96 6.56 1.19
CA GLN A 325 0.86 7.51 0.97
C GLN A 325 0.53 8.26 2.26
N PRO A 326 0.21 9.55 2.20
CA PRO A 326 -0.27 10.29 3.36
C PRO A 326 -1.49 9.64 4.00
N ARG A 327 -1.73 9.93 5.27
CA ARG A 327 -2.90 9.43 5.99
C ARG A 327 -4.19 9.84 5.28
N ILE A 328 -5.07 8.87 5.05
CA ILE A 328 -6.25 9.09 4.21
C ILE A 328 -7.25 10.07 4.82
N VAL A 329 -7.41 10.07 6.15
CA VAL A 329 -8.31 11.01 6.83
C VAL A 329 -7.86 12.45 6.66
N SER A 330 -6.54 12.70 6.63
CA SER A 330 -5.94 14.00 6.35
C SER A 330 -6.08 14.41 4.89
N ARG A 331 -6.04 13.43 3.98
CA ARG A 331 -6.02 13.67 2.54
C ARG A 331 -7.40 13.81 1.91
N PHE A 332 -8.33 12.90 2.25
CA PHE A 332 -9.67 12.82 1.66
C PHE A 332 -10.80 12.97 2.69
N GLY A 333 -10.48 13.23 3.93
CA GLY A 333 -11.43 13.42 5.01
C GLY A 333 -11.27 14.78 5.70
N ASP A 334 -11.36 14.76 7.01
CA ASP A 334 -11.22 15.90 7.90
C ASP A 334 -10.38 15.50 9.12
N GLU A 335 -9.46 16.34 9.56
CA GLU A 335 -8.61 16.08 10.74
C GLU A 335 -9.16 16.72 12.03
N GLY A 336 -10.13 17.62 11.89
CA GLY A 336 -10.72 18.40 12.96
C GLY A 336 -11.97 17.78 13.56
N GLU A 337 -13.05 18.55 13.58
CA GLU A 337 -14.33 18.19 14.20
C GLU A 337 -14.91 16.87 13.65
N TYR A 338 -14.74 16.63 12.36
CA TYR A 338 -15.31 15.46 11.67
C TYR A 338 -14.31 14.31 11.46
N ARG A 339 -13.16 14.29 12.15
CA ARG A 339 -12.15 13.23 11.98
C ARG A 339 -12.73 11.81 12.12
N ILE A 340 -13.50 11.56 13.16
CA ILE A 340 -14.10 10.24 13.41
C ILE A 340 -15.14 9.89 12.35
N PRO A 341 -16.17 10.71 12.06
CA PRO A 341 -17.11 10.41 10.97
C PRO A 341 -16.42 10.25 9.62
N ALA A 342 -15.44 11.10 9.29
CA ALA A 342 -14.71 11.02 8.02
C ALA A 342 -13.91 9.72 7.88
N ALA A 343 -13.17 9.31 8.92
CA ALA A 343 -12.43 8.05 8.92
C ALA A 343 -13.36 6.84 8.74
N LYS A 344 -14.50 6.82 9.42
CA LYS A 344 -15.51 5.76 9.28
C LYS A 344 -16.15 5.75 7.89
N MET A 345 -16.50 6.93 7.36
CA MET A 345 -17.09 7.07 6.02
C MET A 345 -16.14 6.52 4.95
N LEU A 346 -14.85 6.88 5.01
CA LEU A 346 -13.84 6.38 4.07
C LEU A 346 -13.71 4.86 4.16
N ALA A 347 -13.67 4.29 5.37
CA ALA A 347 -13.63 2.84 5.58
C ALA A 347 -14.86 2.16 4.96
N MET A 348 -16.05 2.67 5.24
CA MET A 348 -17.30 2.12 4.73
C MET A 348 -17.38 2.21 3.20
N ALA A 349 -16.97 3.33 2.61
CA ALA A 349 -16.97 3.51 1.16
C ALA A 349 -16.08 2.49 0.44
N LEU A 350 -14.90 2.16 0.98
CA LEU A 350 -13.96 1.23 0.37
C LEU A 350 -14.36 -0.24 0.61
N HIS A 351 -14.67 -0.61 1.85
CA HIS A 351 -14.94 -2.00 2.24
C HIS A 351 -16.25 -2.55 1.64
N GLY A 352 -17.14 -1.70 1.13
CA GLY A 352 -18.32 -2.10 0.37
C GLY A 352 -18.00 -2.63 -1.03
N MET A 353 -16.78 -2.49 -1.53
CA MET A 353 -16.38 -2.86 -2.88
C MET A 353 -15.90 -4.31 -2.99
N GLN A 354 -15.80 -4.80 -4.24
CA GLN A 354 -15.20 -6.10 -4.55
C GLN A 354 -13.67 -6.00 -4.58
N GLY A 355 -13.03 -6.88 -3.83
CA GLY A 355 -11.58 -6.96 -3.71
C GLY A 355 -11.17 -7.27 -2.28
N THR A 356 -9.89 -7.50 -2.02
CA THR A 356 -9.34 -7.73 -0.69
C THR A 356 -8.97 -6.40 -0.05
N PRO A 357 -9.62 -5.98 1.05
CA PRO A 357 -9.24 -4.75 1.75
C PRO A 357 -7.91 -4.90 2.48
N TYR A 358 -7.09 -3.86 2.40
CA TYR A 358 -5.86 -3.67 3.16
C TYR A 358 -6.02 -2.47 4.08
N ILE A 359 -5.73 -2.66 5.35
CA ILE A 359 -5.77 -1.62 6.39
C ILE A 359 -4.32 -1.30 6.76
N TYR A 360 -3.91 -0.05 6.60
CA TYR A 360 -2.58 0.37 7.03
C TYR A 360 -2.60 0.72 8.52
N GLN A 361 -1.56 0.33 9.27
CA GLN A 361 -1.46 0.60 10.71
C GLN A 361 -1.82 2.05 11.06
N GLY A 362 -2.72 2.22 12.03
CA GLY A 362 -3.22 3.51 12.48
C GLY A 362 -4.44 4.03 11.73
N GLU A 363 -4.77 3.49 10.56
CA GLU A 363 -5.99 3.82 9.82
C GLU A 363 -7.24 3.47 10.63
N GLU A 364 -7.21 2.34 11.33
CA GLU A 364 -8.30 1.82 12.17
C GLU A 364 -8.58 2.64 13.44
N ILE A 365 -7.73 3.60 13.79
CA ILE A 365 -7.95 4.57 14.87
C ILE A 365 -8.03 6.01 14.36
N GLY A 366 -7.98 6.20 13.05
CA GLY A 366 -8.07 7.52 12.41
C GLY A 366 -6.84 8.40 12.67
N MET A 367 -5.64 7.84 12.62
CA MET A 367 -4.39 8.62 12.69
C MET A 367 -4.30 9.62 11.53
N THR A 368 -3.75 10.79 11.82
CA THR A 368 -3.58 11.92 10.89
C THR A 368 -2.12 12.12 10.48
N ASN A 369 -1.89 12.99 9.50
CA ASN A 369 -0.54 13.48 9.19
C ASN A 369 0.06 14.24 10.39
N PRO A 370 1.40 14.22 10.57
CA PRO A 370 2.05 14.89 11.71
C PRO A 370 2.24 16.39 11.53
N HIS A 371 2.12 16.94 10.32
CA HIS A 371 2.32 18.34 9.98
C HIS A 371 3.71 18.88 10.38
N PHE A 372 4.76 18.16 10.04
CA PHE A 372 6.14 18.58 10.29
C PHE A 372 6.44 19.95 9.65
N THR A 373 7.17 20.80 10.38
CA THR A 373 7.42 22.19 10.02
C THR A 373 8.84 22.45 9.52
N HIS A 374 9.73 21.44 9.60
CA HIS A 374 11.11 21.57 9.15
C HIS A 374 11.50 20.40 8.26
N ILE A 375 12.33 20.66 7.25
CA ILE A 375 12.84 19.58 6.38
C ILE A 375 13.64 18.52 7.16
N THR A 376 14.25 18.91 8.27
CA THR A 376 15.00 18.01 9.15
C THR A 376 14.13 17.02 9.92
N ASP A 377 12.82 17.22 9.98
CA ASP A 377 11.87 16.28 10.59
C ASP A 377 11.61 15.08 9.70
N TYR A 378 11.78 15.25 8.39
CA TYR A 378 11.61 14.21 7.40
C TYR A 378 12.83 13.30 7.30
N ARG A 379 12.61 12.02 7.02
CA ARG A 379 13.64 10.97 6.83
C ARG A 379 13.62 10.39 5.43
N ASP A 380 12.58 10.67 4.65
CA ASP A 380 12.34 10.11 3.34
C ASP A 380 13.23 10.74 2.26
N VAL A 381 13.96 9.89 1.53
CA VAL A 381 14.86 10.31 0.44
C VAL A 381 14.12 11.06 -0.67
N GLU A 382 12.89 10.62 -1.04
CA GLU A 382 12.10 11.31 -2.07
C GLU A 382 11.75 12.74 -1.62
N SER A 383 11.38 12.92 -0.37
CA SER A 383 11.03 14.23 0.20
C SER A 383 12.22 15.19 0.22
N HIS A 384 13.39 14.71 0.62
CA HIS A 384 14.62 15.53 0.60
C HIS A 384 15.04 15.91 -0.81
N ASN A 385 15.01 14.97 -1.75
CA ASN A 385 15.37 15.22 -3.15
C ASN A 385 14.42 16.23 -3.80
N MET A 386 13.10 16.07 -3.58
CA MET A 386 12.10 17.01 -4.08
C MET A 386 12.32 18.42 -3.51
N PHE A 387 12.47 18.53 -2.19
CA PHE A 387 12.67 19.80 -1.53
C PHE A 387 13.91 20.53 -2.07
N ALA A 388 15.04 19.82 -2.20
CA ALA A 388 16.29 20.38 -2.73
C ALA A 388 16.14 20.83 -4.18
N ALA A 389 15.54 20.00 -5.04
CA ALA A 389 15.36 20.30 -6.46
C ALA A 389 14.44 21.50 -6.70
N LEU A 390 13.29 21.55 -6.04
CA LEU A 390 12.32 22.63 -6.23
C LEU A 390 12.79 23.95 -5.58
N ARG A 391 13.53 23.86 -4.46
CA ARG A 391 14.18 25.03 -3.87
C ARG A 391 15.25 25.60 -4.80
N ALA A 392 16.07 24.75 -5.41
CA ALA A 392 17.07 25.18 -6.41
C ALA A 392 16.41 25.80 -7.65
N ALA A 393 15.20 25.39 -8.00
CA ALA A 393 14.37 25.99 -9.05
C ALA A 393 13.68 27.30 -8.62
N GLY A 394 13.89 27.77 -7.39
CA GLY A 394 13.42 29.07 -6.90
C GLY A 394 12.05 29.06 -6.22
N ARG A 395 11.50 27.86 -5.87
CA ARG A 395 10.24 27.80 -5.11
C ARG A 395 10.44 28.17 -3.64
N ASP A 396 9.39 28.73 -3.05
CA ASP A 396 9.37 29.17 -1.66
C ASP A 396 9.51 27.97 -0.70
N PRO A 397 10.48 27.98 0.24
CA PRO A 397 10.64 26.93 1.24
C PRO A 397 9.39 26.65 2.10
N ASP A 398 8.64 27.68 2.49
CA ASP A 398 7.44 27.51 3.32
C ASP A 398 6.31 26.83 2.53
N GLU A 399 6.15 27.17 1.25
CA GLU A 399 5.26 26.46 0.35
C GLU A 399 5.67 24.99 0.20
N LEU A 400 6.96 24.71 0.03
CA LEU A 400 7.46 23.34 -0.10
C LEU A 400 7.25 22.52 1.17
N LEU A 401 7.40 23.11 2.36
CA LEU A 401 7.10 22.45 3.62
C LEU A 401 5.61 22.15 3.77
N ALA A 402 4.73 23.05 3.37
CA ALA A 402 3.28 22.80 3.33
C ALA A 402 2.93 21.65 2.38
N ILE A 403 3.58 21.57 1.22
CA ILE A 403 3.41 20.45 0.28
C ILE A 403 3.89 19.14 0.89
N LEU A 404 5.04 19.12 1.57
CA LEU A 404 5.55 17.93 2.27
C LEU A 404 4.59 17.48 3.37
N ALA A 405 4.06 18.40 4.16
CA ALA A 405 3.08 18.10 5.21
C ALA A 405 1.80 17.45 4.65
N SER A 406 1.48 17.68 3.36
CA SER A 406 0.36 17.05 2.65
C SER A 406 0.73 15.77 1.90
N LYS A 407 1.92 15.68 1.28
CA LYS A 407 2.24 14.69 0.24
C LYS A 407 3.39 13.75 0.55
N SER A 408 4.23 14.05 1.57
CA SER A 408 5.37 13.19 1.92
C SER A 408 4.94 11.79 2.35
N ARG A 409 5.73 10.78 1.99
CA ARG A 409 5.58 9.40 2.47
C ARG A 409 5.71 9.30 3.99
N ASP A 410 6.54 10.14 4.61
CA ASP A 410 6.75 10.14 6.07
C ASP A 410 5.49 10.49 6.87
N ASN A 411 4.49 11.11 6.26
CA ASN A 411 3.23 11.42 6.91
C ASN A 411 2.51 10.17 7.44
N SER A 412 2.73 9.00 6.84
CA SER A 412 2.19 7.72 7.31
C SER A 412 3.20 6.87 8.09
N ARG A 413 4.46 7.32 8.21
CA ARG A 413 5.54 6.54 8.86
C ARG A 413 5.79 6.91 10.31
N THR A 414 4.99 7.83 10.87
CA THR A 414 5.03 8.16 12.29
C THR A 414 4.68 6.93 13.13
N PRO A 415 5.24 6.83 14.35
CA PRO A 415 4.98 5.70 15.23
C PRO A 415 3.50 5.47 15.50
N MET A 416 3.11 4.19 15.57
CA MET A 416 1.78 3.77 16.00
C MET A 416 1.48 4.33 17.38
N GLN A 417 0.29 4.87 17.57
CA GLN A 417 -0.15 5.53 18.78
C GLN A 417 -0.95 4.54 19.64
N TRP A 418 -0.29 3.92 20.63
CA TRP A 418 -0.91 2.88 21.48
C TRP A 418 -1.68 3.45 22.65
N ASP A 419 -1.12 4.47 23.30
CA ASP A 419 -1.70 5.10 24.48
C ASP A 419 -1.33 6.59 24.57
N ASN A 420 -1.77 7.26 25.64
CA ASN A 420 -1.49 8.67 25.88
C ASN A 420 -0.20 8.91 26.71
N GLY A 421 0.58 7.87 26.97
CA GLY A 421 1.82 7.93 27.72
C GLY A 421 3.01 8.44 26.89
N LYS A 422 4.20 8.37 27.48
CA LYS A 422 5.44 8.77 26.82
C LYS A 422 5.59 8.06 25.47
N ASN A 423 5.90 8.83 24.44
CA ASN A 423 6.08 8.35 23.07
C ASN A 423 4.89 7.50 22.56
N ALA A 424 3.67 7.84 22.98
CA ALA A 424 2.45 7.12 22.61
C ALA A 424 2.50 5.60 22.93
N GLY A 425 3.29 5.17 23.91
CA GLY A 425 3.50 3.75 24.21
C GLY A 425 4.32 2.98 23.16
N PHE A 426 4.81 3.65 22.13
CA PHE A 426 5.58 3.02 21.03
C PHE A 426 6.98 2.59 21.48
N THR A 427 7.71 3.43 22.18
CA THR A 427 9.10 3.19 22.63
C THR A 427 9.40 3.83 23.98
N GLN A 428 10.33 3.25 24.71
CA GLN A 428 10.93 3.88 25.91
C GLN A 428 12.10 4.80 25.56
N GLY A 429 12.68 4.66 24.37
CA GLY A 429 13.78 5.47 23.85
C GLY A 429 13.30 6.72 23.09
N GLU A 430 14.16 7.27 22.25
CA GLU A 430 13.82 8.36 21.34
C GLU A 430 13.33 7.78 20.01
N PRO A 431 12.13 8.12 19.53
CA PRO A 431 11.61 7.59 18.27
C PRO A 431 12.48 8.00 17.07
N TRP A 432 12.70 7.10 16.13
CA TRP A 432 13.49 7.32 14.90
C TRP A 432 12.94 8.45 14.02
N ILE A 433 11.65 8.72 14.14
CA ILE A 433 10.91 9.84 13.54
C ILE A 433 9.93 10.38 14.57
N SER A 434 9.65 11.67 14.57
CA SER A 434 8.76 12.30 15.54
C SER A 434 7.33 11.76 15.45
N LEU A 435 6.65 11.72 16.60
CA LEU A 435 5.24 11.37 16.67
C LEU A 435 4.35 12.48 16.08
N CYS A 436 3.10 12.14 15.78
CA CYS A 436 2.05 13.14 15.62
C CYS A 436 1.62 13.66 16.99
N ASP A 437 1.49 14.98 17.14
CA ASP A 437 1.22 15.64 18.44
C ASP A 437 -0.12 15.25 19.06
N ASN A 438 -1.07 14.76 18.25
CA ASN A 438 -2.40 14.38 18.72
C ASN A 438 -2.49 13.00 19.39
N TYR A 439 -1.37 12.32 19.64
CA TYR A 439 -1.37 10.97 20.20
C TYR A 439 -2.04 10.87 21.57
N THR A 440 -2.12 11.97 22.34
CA THR A 440 -2.81 11.99 23.62
C THR A 440 -4.32 11.74 23.50
N GLU A 441 -4.90 12.04 22.34
CA GLU A 441 -6.33 11.87 22.06
C GLU A 441 -6.58 10.75 21.04
N VAL A 442 -5.71 10.62 20.05
CA VAL A 442 -5.81 9.64 18.95
C VAL A 442 -4.87 8.48 19.24
N ASN A 443 -5.36 7.46 19.92
CA ASN A 443 -4.58 6.27 20.26
C ASN A 443 -5.46 5.04 20.43
N VAL A 444 -4.83 3.88 20.44
CA VAL A 444 -5.51 2.58 20.56
C VAL A 444 -6.28 2.45 21.86
N GLU A 445 -5.69 2.86 22.99
CA GLU A 445 -6.34 2.75 24.28
C GLU A 445 -7.65 3.54 24.34
N ALA A 446 -7.64 4.77 23.85
CA ALA A 446 -8.84 5.61 23.75
C ALA A 446 -9.88 4.99 22.79
N ALA A 447 -9.44 4.50 21.63
CA ALA A 447 -10.31 3.85 20.64
C ALA A 447 -10.99 2.59 21.19
N LEU A 448 -10.29 1.78 21.99
CA LEU A 448 -10.84 0.56 22.58
C LEU A 448 -11.84 0.81 23.73
N ARG A 449 -11.82 2.00 24.33
CA ARG A 449 -12.77 2.41 25.39
C ARG A 449 -14.09 2.96 24.84
N ASP A 450 -14.11 3.42 23.59
CA ASP A 450 -15.28 4.01 22.96
C ASP A 450 -15.85 3.05 21.88
N GLU A 451 -17.00 2.43 22.16
CA GLU A 451 -17.68 1.53 21.23
C GLU A 451 -18.11 2.21 19.91
N ASN A 452 -18.13 3.54 19.88
CA ASN A 452 -18.41 4.33 18.70
C ASN A 452 -17.13 4.79 17.97
N SER A 453 -15.96 4.33 18.38
CA SER A 453 -14.69 4.68 17.73
C SER A 453 -14.57 4.15 16.30
N VAL A 454 -13.56 4.63 15.58
CA VAL A 454 -13.19 4.16 14.25
C VAL A 454 -12.84 2.67 14.28
N PHE A 455 -12.15 2.19 15.34
CA PHE A 455 -11.75 0.80 15.53
C PHE A 455 -12.94 -0.17 15.42
N TYR A 456 -14.03 0.10 16.13
CA TYR A 456 -15.20 -0.79 16.10
C TYR A 456 -15.97 -0.73 14.79
N THR A 457 -15.84 0.36 14.02
CA THR A 457 -16.35 0.38 12.64
C THR A 457 -15.56 -0.57 11.74
N TYR A 458 -14.23 -0.55 11.80
CA TYR A 458 -13.38 -1.51 11.07
C TYR A 458 -13.65 -2.95 11.51
N GLN A 459 -13.76 -3.22 12.80
CA GLN A 459 -14.10 -4.55 13.32
C GLN A 459 -15.44 -5.07 12.74
N LYS A 460 -16.48 -4.22 12.71
CA LYS A 460 -17.79 -4.56 12.11
C LYS A 460 -17.68 -4.80 10.60
N LEU A 461 -16.93 -3.97 9.87
CA LEU A 461 -16.70 -4.14 8.43
C LEU A 461 -16.04 -5.49 8.11
N ILE A 462 -15.02 -5.86 8.88
CA ILE A 462 -14.33 -7.15 8.75
C ILE A 462 -15.28 -8.31 9.00
N ALA A 463 -16.10 -8.24 10.06
CA ALA A 463 -17.08 -9.27 10.38
C ALA A 463 -18.19 -9.40 9.32
N LEU A 464 -18.68 -8.27 8.80
CA LEU A 464 -19.69 -8.25 7.74
C LEU A 464 -19.18 -8.89 6.46
N ARG A 465 -17.90 -8.65 6.10
CA ARG A 465 -17.31 -9.24 4.91
C ARG A 465 -17.33 -10.76 4.95
N LYS A 466 -17.17 -11.38 6.12
CA LYS A 466 -17.20 -12.83 6.30
C LYS A 466 -18.61 -13.42 6.22
N THR A 467 -19.63 -12.59 6.43
CA THR A 467 -21.03 -13.05 6.54
C THR A 467 -21.95 -12.59 5.42
N GLN A 468 -21.51 -11.64 4.59
CA GLN A 468 -22.32 -11.08 3.50
C GLN A 468 -21.70 -11.39 2.13
N PRO A 469 -22.14 -12.44 1.42
CA PRO A 469 -21.55 -12.83 0.12
C PRO A 469 -21.59 -11.73 -0.94
N VAL A 470 -22.56 -10.82 -0.88
CA VAL A 470 -22.66 -9.68 -1.80
C VAL A 470 -21.43 -8.78 -1.75
N LEU A 471 -20.73 -8.70 -0.61
CA LEU A 471 -19.47 -7.95 -0.48
C LEU A 471 -18.31 -8.60 -1.26
N ILE A 472 -18.36 -9.93 -1.43
CA ILE A 472 -17.33 -10.71 -2.08
C ILE A 472 -17.63 -10.83 -3.59
N TRP A 473 -18.85 -11.17 -3.95
CA TRP A 473 -19.21 -11.60 -5.29
C TRP A 473 -20.09 -10.62 -6.07
N GLY A 474 -20.69 -9.63 -5.39
CA GLY A 474 -21.61 -8.70 -6.03
C GLY A 474 -20.94 -7.88 -7.16
N ASP A 475 -21.73 -7.51 -8.15
CA ASP A 475 -21.36 -6.52 -9.17
C ASP A 475 -21.23 -5.11 -8.56
N TYR A 476 -20.92 -4.13 -9.40
CA TYR A 476 -20.82 -2.73 -8.97
C TYR A 476 -21.56 -1.80 -9.91
N GLN A 477 -22.42 -0.95 -9.37
CA GLN A 477 -23.08 0.13 -10.12
C GLN A 477 -23.01 1.44 -9.33
N ASP A 478 -22.39 2.45 -9.93
CA ASP A 478 -22.43 3.83 -9.43
C ASP A 478 -23.80 4.45 -9.76
N LEU A 479 -24.45 5.04 -8.77
CA LEU A 479 -25.81 5.58 -8.89
C LEU A 479 -25.85 7.12 -8.95
N LEU A 480 -24.75 7.78 -8.57
CA LEU A 480 -24.59 9.23 -8.60
C LEU A 480 -23.20 9.61 -9.16
N PRO A 481 -22.88 9.23 -10.41
CA PRO A 481 -21.54 9.39 -10.96
C PRO A 481 -21.05 10.84 -11.01
N ASP A 482 -21.94 11.79 -11.24
CA ASP A 482 -21.60 13.20 -11.45
C ASP A 482 -21.70 14.06 -10.17
N SER A 483 -22.12 13.48 -9.03
CA SER A 483 -22.17 14.23 -7.78
C SER A 483 -20.75 14.51 -7.25
N PRO A 484 -20.40 15.76 -6.95
CA PRO A 484 -19.09 16.10 -6.43
C PRO A 484 -18.94 15.77 -4.93
N SER A 485 -20.03 15.50 -4.22
CA SER A 485 -20.06 15.38 -2.76
C SER A 485 -20.71 14.09 -2.26
N VAL A 486 -21.52 13.42 -3.06
CA VAL A 486 -22.19 12.18 -2.63
C VAL A 486 -21.72 11.01 -3.47
N TRP A 487 -21.29 9.97 -2.81
CA TRP A 487 -20.99 8.68 -3.43
C TRP A 487 -22.07 7.69 -3.09
N CYS A 488 -22.80 7.24 -4.09
CA CYS A 488 -23.84 6.25 -3.93
C CYS A 488 -23.67 5.13 -4.94
N TYR A 489 -23.52 3.91 -4.46
CA TYR A 489 -23.39 2.74 -5.31
C TYR A 489 -24.16 1.54 -4.76
N ARG A 490 -24.46 0.58 -5.62
CA ARG A 490 -25.04 -0.69 -5.23
C ARG A 490 -24.19 -1.88 -5.66
N ARG A 491 -24.34 -2.97 -4.93
CA ARG A 491 -23.78 -4.28 -5.23
C ARG A 491 -24.92 -5.29 -5.27
N GLN A 492 -24.92 -6.22 -6.21
CA GLN A 492 -25.96 -7.25 -6.33
C GLN A 492 -25.36 -8.63 -6.47
N TRP A 493 -25.91 -9.60 -5.73
CA TRP A 493 -25.51 -11.01 -5.78
C TRP A 493 -26.65 -11.91 -5.35
N GLN A 494 -27.10 -12.84 -6.25
CA GLN A 494 -28.09 -13.90 -5.94
C GLN A 494 -29.32 -13.42 -5.15
N GLY A 495 -29.91 -12.31 -5.57
CA GLY A 495 -31.08 -11.71 -4.93
C GLY A 495 -30.80 -10.78 -3.76
N GLN A 496 -29.59 -10.74 -3.26
CA GLN A 496 -29.16 -9.73 -2.28
C GLN A 496 -28.75 -8.43 -2.99
N THR A 497 -29.10 -7.29 -2.41
CA THR A 497 -28.65 -5.98 -2.86
C THR A 497 -28.10 -5.19 -1.68
N LEU A 498 -26.85 -4.79 -1.76
CA LEU A 498 -26.24 -3.80 -0.86
C LEU A 498 -26.33 -2.43 -1.51
N LEU A 499 -26.86 -1.45 -0.78
CA LEU A 499 -26.83 -0.03 -1.15
C LEU A 499 -25.91 0.71 -0.18
N VAL A 500 -24.96 1.44 -0.72
CA VAL A 500 -24.00 2.26 0.03
C VAL A 500 -24.21 3.72 -0.37
N VAL A 501 -24.35 4.60 0.60
CA VAL A 501 -24.29 6.04 0.40
C VAL A 501 -23.27 6.66 1.34
N ALA A 502 -22.50 7.62 0.85
CA ALA A 502 -21.49 8.35 1.61
C ALA A 502 -21.46 9.82 1.20
N ASN A 503 -21.55 10.72 2.16
CA ASN A 503 -21.26 12.13 1.98
C ASN A 503 -19.76 12.36 2.12
N LEU A 504 -19.11 12.82 1.04
CA LEU A 504 -17.66 13.04 0.97
C LEU A 504 -17.25 14.46 1.44
N SER A 505 -18.18 15.22 2.01
CA SER A 505 -17.98 16.62 2.36
C SER A 505 -18.32 16.93 3.82
N ASP A 506 -17.80 18.04 4.30
CA ASP A 506 -18.08 18.66 5.59
C ASP A 506 -19.41 19.43 5.64
N GLN A 507 -20.18 19.38 4.55
CA GLN A 507 -21.48 20.03 4.45
C GLN A 507 -22.59 18.99 4.43
N CYS A 508 -23.76 19.36 4.97
CA CYS A 508 -24.98 18.56 4.80
C CYS A 508 -25.36 18.44 3.32
N GLN A 509 -25.79 17.26 2.89
CA GLN A 509 -26.16 16.99 1.49
C GLN A 509 -27.56 16.38 1.41
N GLU A 510 -28.43 16.96 0.59
CA GLU A 510 -29.72 16.34 0.28
C GLU A 510 -29.51 15.09 -0.58
N TRP A 511 -30.07 13.98 -0.17
CA TRP A 511 -30.00 12.72 -0.90
C TRP A 511 -31.38 12.10 -1.08
N HIS A 512 -31.65 11.68 -2.30
CA HIS A 512 -32.84 10.96 -2.67
C HIS A 512 -32.43 9.56 -3.13
N PRO A 513 -32.97 8.49 -2.51
CA PRO A 513 -32.65 7.15 -2.92
C PRO A 513 -33.09 6.91 -4.37
N PRO A 514 -32.32 6.09 -5.13
CA PRO A 514 -32.81 5.60 -6.42
C PRO A 514 -34.11 4.82 -6.21
N HIS A 515 -34.90 4.62 -7.28
CA HIS A 515 -36.12 3.82 -7.20
C HIS A 515 -35.82 2.42 -6.70
N ILE A 516 -36.07 2.20 -5.42
CA ILE A 516 -35.85 0.94 -4.72
C ILE A 516 -37.18 0.34 -4.29
N LYS A 517 -37.37 -0.95 -4.62
CA LYS A 517 -38.52 -1.73 -4.19
C LYS A 517 -38.06 -2.76 -3.16
N GLY A 518 -38.97 -3.25 -2.35
CA GLY A 518 -38.71 -4.32 -1.39
C GLY A 518 -38.41 -3.83 0.02
N GLN A 519 -38.08 -4.78 0.90
CA GLN A 519 -37.75 -4.50 2.30
C GLN A 519 -36.24 -4.39 2.47
N TRP A 520 -35.79 -3.33 3.12
CA TRP A 520 -34.41 -3.04 3.40
C TRP A 520 -34.15 -3.08 4.91
N GLN A 521 -32.93 -3.30 5.28
CA GLN A 521 -32.44 -3.23 6.65
C GLN A 521 -31.16 -2.40 6.67
N ALA A 522 -31.06 -1.44 7.57
CA ALA A 522 -29.81 -0.75 7.83
C ALA A 522 -28.81 -1.78 8.38
N LEU A 523 -27.68 -1.91 7.70
CA LEU A 523 -26.63 -2.89 8.02
C LEU A 523 -25.49 -2.26 8.83
N LEU A 524 -25.07 -1.06 8.43
CA LEU A 524 -23.99 -0.31 9.07
C LEU A 524 -24.18 1.20 8.82
N HIS A 525 -23.81 2.00 9.80
CA HIS A 525 -23.80 3.47 9.70
C HIS A 525 -22.74 4.04 10.65
N ASN A 526 -22.28 5.27 10.38
CA ASN A 526 -21.22 5.91 11.17
C ASN A 526 -21.72 6.97 12.16
N TYR A 527 -23.00 7.25 12.19
CA TYR A 527 -23.67 8.09 13.18
C TYR A 527 -24.68 7.27 14.02
N GLY A 528 -25.14 7.83 15.16
CA GLY A 528 -25.91 7.07 16.16
C GLY A 528 -27.28 6.57 15.70
N GLU A 529 -28.05 7.37 14.94
CA GLU A 529 -29.38 7.01 14.44
C GLU A 529 -29.45 7.08 12.92
N VAL A 530 -30.12 6.11 12.32
CA VAL A 530 -30.31 6.02 10.87
C VAL A 530 -31.71 5.45 10.56
N ALA A 531 -32.27 5.84 9.44
CA ALA A 531 -33.51 5.26 8.93
C ALA A 531 -33.31 3.78 8.62
N SER A 532 -34.26 2.93 9.06
CA SER A 532 -34.22 1.48 8.82
C SER A 532 -34.29 1.13 7.33
N GLN A 533 -34.86 2.00 6.51
CA GLN A 533 -34.98 1.87 5.06
C GLN A 533 -34.47 3.11 4.36
N PRO A 534 -33.92 2.99 3.13
CA PRO A 534 -33.54 4.13 2.33
C PRO A 534 -34.74 5.04 2.06
N ALA A 535 -34.62 6.31 2.43
CA ALA A 535 -35.62 7.35 2.21
C ALA A 535 -34.92 8.67 1.85
N ALA A 536 -35.65 9.62 1.27
CA ALA A 536 -35.13 10.97 1.08
C ALA A 536 -34.69 11.55 2.44
N MET A 537 -33.48 12.02 2.53
CA MET A 537 -32.88 12.50 3.78
C MET A 537 -31.76 13.50 3.53
N THR A 538 -31.48 14.30 4.55
CA THR A 538 -30.28 15.13 4.60
C THR A 538 -29.15 14.31 5.22
N LEU A 539 -28.10 14.02 4.46
CA LEU A 539 -26.88 13.40 4.96
C LEU A 539 -26.06 14.43 5.74
N ARG A 540 -25.65 14.06 6.95
CA ARG A 540 -24.75 14.87 7.79
C ARG A 540 -23.33 14.93 7.19
N PRO A 541 -22.46 15.82 7.64
CA PRO A 541 -21.06 15.84 7.23
C PRO A 541 -20.40 14.46 7.38
N PHE A 542 -19.77 13.97 6.31
CA PHE A 542 -19.11 12.65 6.25
C PHE A 542 -19.99 11.47 6.71
N GLU A 543 -21.31 11.55 6.55
CA GLU A 543 -22.20 10.45 6.87
C GLU A 543 -22.13 9.34 5.84
N ALA A 544 -22.06 8.09 6.30
CA ALA A 544 -22.15 6.90 5.47
C ALA A 544 -23.13 5.89 6.04
N ILE A 545 -23.88 5.25 5.15
CA ILE A 545 -24.90 4.26 5.52
C ILE A 545 -24.87 3.11 4.52
N TRP A 546 -24.99 1.89 5.03
CA TRP A 546 -25.21 0.66 4.28
C TRP A 546 -26.59 0.10 4.56
N TRP A 547 -27.35 -0.19 3.53
CA TRP A 547 -28.60 -0.95 3.60
C TRP A 547 -28.46 -2.24 2.82
N LEU A 548 -29.04 -3.30 3.36
CA LEU A 548 -29.12 -4.61 2.72
C LEU A 548 -30.58 -4.97 2.45
N GLN A 549 -30.85 -5.38 1.22
CA GLN A 549 -32.09 -6.02 0.79
C GLN A 549 -31.81 -7.50 0.54
N ARG A 550 -32.71 -8.35 1.02
CA ARG A 550 -32.65 -9.81 0.84
C ARG A 550 -33.83 -10.29 -0.01
#